data_3fddd4d47c3b3e0c008116f837a2ea28
#
_entry.id   3fddd4d47c3b3e0c008116f837a2ea28
#
_cell.length_a   1.000
_cell.length_b   1.000
_cell.length_c   1.000
_cell.angle_alpha   90.00
_cell.angle_beta   90.00
_cell.angle_gamma   90.00
#
_symmetry.space_group_name_H-M   'P 1'
#
loop_
_entity.id
_entity.type
_entity.pdbx_description
1 polymer ?
#
loop_
_entity_poly.entity_id
_entity_poly.type
_entity_poly.pdbx_seq_one_letter_code
_entity_poly.pdbx_strand_id
1 'polypeptide(L)'
;MKEITIVALGDSITNGAGIGDVTEKDTFRYHIQTDLSKMIGCKIKVINAGVNGDITTTAISRLERDVFSHKPNYVTIMFGVNDAGYYRPDTDSMADTPRVSESEFKSNLETIIAEIQKIGATPILITPLPMNEFYAHKDFPAYVENGLNYLVNRYSDIIRSISAEKNVYLIDINKIFSNDPNTINLIPDGIHPNKCGHRFIADIILSELKLLGLNP
;
A
#
# COMPACT_ATOMS: atom_id res chain seq x y z
N MET A 1 23.44 -3.16 -18.82
CA MET A 1 22.91 -2.09 -17.96
C MET A 1 22.45 -2.73 -16.66
N LYS A 2 22.76 -2.16 -15.50
CA LYS A 2 22.21 -2.61 -14.22
C LYS A 2 20.69 -2.43 -14.25
N GLU A 3 19.96 -3.37 -13.68
CA GLU A 3 18.50 -3.35 -13.55
C GLU A 3 18.19 -3.31 -12.05
N ILE A 4 17.25 -2.45 -11.65
CA ILE A 4 16.70 -2.42 -10.28
C ILE A 4 15.31 -3.07 -10.33
N THR A 5 15.11 -4.10 -9.52
CA THR A 5 13.82 -4.76 -9.34
C THR A 5 13.16 -4.25 -8.07
N ILE A 6 11.95 -3.71 -8.21
CA ILE A 6 11.07 -3.30 -7.10
C ILE A 6 9.87 -4.25 -7.10
N VAL A 7 9.56 -4.87 -5.98
CA VAL A 7 8.29 -5.59 -5.81
C VAL A 7 7.32 -4.68 -5.06
N ALA A 8 6.15 -4.45 -5.63
CA ALA A 8 5.07 -3.71 -4.98
C ALA A 8 4.13 -4.71 -4.31
N LEU A 9 4.33 -4.94 -3.01
CA LEU A 9 3.53 -5.83 -2.17
C LEU A 9 2.37 -5.05 -1.55
N GLY A 10 1.15 -5.57 -1.69
CA GLY A 10 -0.04 -4.90 -1.15
C GLY A 10 -1.35 -5.57 -1.54
N ASP A 11 -2.42 -4.79 -1.44
CA ASP A 11 -3.80 -5.19 -1.70
C ASP A 11 -4.31 -4.73 -3.09
N SER A 12 -5.62 -4.46 -3.19
CA SER A 12 -6.27 -3.98 -4.41
C SER A 12 -5.76 -2.62 -4.88
N ILE A 13 -5.36 -1.74 -3.98
CA ILE A 13 -4.78 -0.43 -4.33
C ILE A 13 -3.44 -0.62 -5.03
N THR A 14 -2.65 -1.57 -4.55
CA THR A 14 -1.38 -1.94 -5.19
C THR A 14 -1.61 -2.67 -6.52
N ASN A 15 -2.57 -3.59 -6.60
CA ASN A 15 -2.93 -4.22 -7.87
C ASN A 15 -3.42 -3.19 -8.89
N GLY A 16 -4.41 -2.38 -8.56
CA GLY A 16 -4.96 -1.26 -9.32
C GLY A 16 -5.65 -1.64 -10.62
N ALA A 17 -5.02 -2.44 -11.47
CA ALA A 17 -5.54 -2.77 -12.78
C ALA A 17 -6.85 -3.57 -12.72
N GLY A 18 -7.83 -3.18 -13.56
CA GLY A 18 -9.15 -3.81 -13.61
C GLY A 18 -10.12 -3.32 -12.53
N ILE A 19 -9.77 -2.30 -11.74
CA ILE A 19 -10.65 -1.65 -10.78
C ILE A 19 -11.16 -0.36 -11.40
N GLY A 20 -12.49 -0.24 -11.53
CA GLY A 20 -13.09 0.83 -12.30
C GLY A 20 -12.58 0.85 -13.76
N ASP A 21 -12.11 2.00 -14.22
CA ASP A 21 -11.56 2.19 -15.57
C ASP A 21 -10.02 2.16 -15.62
N VAL A 22 -9.36 1.76 -14.51
CA VAL A 22 -7.91 1.73 -14.38
C VAL A 22 -7.32 0.55 -15.16
N THR A 23 -6.46 0.83 -16.13
CA THR A 23 -5.67 -0.19 -16.85
C THR A 23 -4.29 -0.35 -16.20
N GLU A 24 -3.52 -1.37 -16.59
CA GLU A 24 -2.14 -1.56 -16.09
C GLU A 24 -1.27 -0.30 -16.29
N LYS A 25 -1.45 0.41 -17.41
CA LYS A 25 -0.68 1.63 -17.72
C LYS A 25 -1.07 2.85 -16.87
N ASP A 26 -2.23 2.80 -16.24
CA ASP A 26 -2.72 3.86 -15.36
C ASP A 26 -2.30 3.62 -13.90
N THR A 27 -1.75 2.44 -13.55
CA THR A 27 -1.37 2.12 -12.17
C THR A 27 -0.16 2.93 -11.70
N PHE A 28 -0.08 3.23 -10.41
CA PHE A 28 1.07 3.90 -9.83
C PHE A 28 2.38 3.10 -10.05
N ARG A 29 2.29 1.77 -10.08
CA ARG A 29 3.42 0.86 -10.35
C ARG A 29 4.01 1.08 -11.74
N TYR A 30 3.15 1.21 -12.77
CA TYR A 30 3.57 1.48 -14.13
C TYR A 30 4.22 2.87 -14.25
N HIS A 31 3.65 3.89 -13.60
CA HIS A 31 4.22 5.23 -13.57
C HIS A 31 5.58 5.24 -12.88
N ILE A 32 5.73 4.56 -11.74
CA ILE A 32 7.03 4.42 -11.07
C ILE A 32 8.05 3.77 -12.01
N GLN A 33 7.70 2.65 -12.63
CA GLN A 33 8.61 1.96 -13.54
C GLN A 33 9.11 2.87 -14.67
N THR A 34 8.18 3.58 -15.31
CA THR A 34 8.50 4.41 -16.49
C THR A 34 9.26 5.68 -16.12
N ASP A 35 8.84 6.37 -15.08
CA ASP A 35 9.38 7.68 -14.75
C ASP A 35 10.68 7.58 -13.95
N LEU A 36 10.77 6.64 -13.01
CA LEU A 36 12.01 6.39 -12.29
C LEU A 36 13.13 5.92 -13.23
N SER A 37 12.81 5.06 -14.22
CA SER A 37 13.79 4.64 -15.24
C SER A 37 14.38 5.83 -15.99
N LYS A 38 13.55 6.82 -16.33
CA LYS A 38 14.03 8.06 -17.00
C LYS A 38 14.84 8.95 -16.06
N MET A 39 14.39 9.06 -14.78
CA MET A 39 15.01 9.94 -13.79
C MET A 39 16.43 9.52 -13.43
N ILE A 40 16.67 8.22 -13.27
CA ILE A 40 17.97 7.69 -12.82
C ILE A 40 18.82 7.08 -13.95
N GLY A 41 18.30 7.04 -15.18
CA GLY A 41 19.02 6.49 -16.33
C GLY A 41 19.35 4.98 -16.22
N CYS A 42 18.56 4.24 -15.43
CA CYS A 42 18.72 2.81 -15.18
C CYS A 42 17.41 2.08 -15.49
N LYS A 43 17.50 0.81 -15.90
CA LYS A 43 16.30 0.00 -16.13
C LYS A 43 15.63 -0.32 -14.78
N ILE A 44 14.39 0.11 -14.61
CA ILE A 44 13.55 -0.25 -13.46
C ILE A 44 12.53 -1.29 -13.91
N LYS A 45 12.39 -2.32 -13.09
CA LYS A 45 11.32 -3.32 -13.21
C LYS A 45 10.47 -3.28 -11.94
N VAL A 46 9.18 -2.98 -12.08
CA VAL A 46 8.23 -3.02 -10.97
C VAL A 46 7.34 -4.24 -11.12
N ILE A 47 7.41 -5.15 -10.16
CA ILE A 47 6.62 -6.39 -10.11
C ILE A 47 5.35 -6.11 -9.31
N ASN A 48 4.19 -6.48 -9.87
CA ASN A 48 2.93 -6.46 -9.15
C ASN A 48 2.84 -7.65 -8.20
N ALA A 49 2.80 -7.38 -6.92
CA ALA A 49 2.48 -8.33 -5.85
C ALA A 49 1.26 -7.83 -5.03
N GLY A 50 0.38 -7.05 -5.67
CA GLY A 50 -0.91 -6.65 -5.11
C GLY A 50 -1.96 -7.72 -5.37
N VAL A 51 -2.77 -8.05 -4.34
CA VAL A 51 -3.89 -9.00 -4.41
C VAL A 51 -5.15 -8.34 -3.88
N ASN A 52 -6.24 -8.37 -4.67
CA ASN A 52 -7.49 -7.72 -4.28
C ASN A 52 -8.04 -8.29 -2.97
N GLY A 53 -8.38 -7.39 -2.04
CA GLY A 53 -8.92 -7.76 -0.74
C GLY A 53 -7.92 -8.35 0.26
N ASP A 54 -6.62 -8.38 -0.08
CA ASP A 54 -5.57 -8.98 0.75
C ASP A 54 -5.35 -8.20 2.05
N ILE A 55 -4.84 -8.92 3.05
CA ILE A 55 -4.48 -8.45 4.38
C ILE A 55 -3.07 -8.91 4.75
N THR A 56 -2.47 -8.31 5.75
CA THR A 56 -1.10 -8.65 6.16
C THR A 56 -0.93 -10.13 6.53
N THR A 57 -1.94 -10.77 7.12
CA THR A 57 -1.91 -12.20 7.49
C THR A 57 -1.76 -13.10 6.26
N THR A 58 -2.52 -12.86 5.21
CA THR A 58 -2.45 -13.64 3.95
C THR A 58 -1.20 -13.29 3.14
N ALA A 59 -0.74 -12.03 3.19
CA ALA A 59 0.46 -11.58 2.52
C ALA A 59 1.71 -12.38 2.95
N ILE A 60 1.85 -12.72 4.22
CA ILE A 60 2.97 -13.51 4.75
C ILE A 60 3.09 -14.86 4.02
N SER A 61 1.97 -15.53 3.79
CA SER A 61 1.95 -16.89 3.18
C SER A 61 2.40 -16.90 1.72
N ARG A 62 2.43 -15.76 1.05
CA ARG A 62 2.78 -15.63 -0.37
C ARG A 62 4.11 -14.93 -0.64
N LEU A 63 4.88 -14.56 0.41
CA LEU A 63 6.15 -13.84 0.26
C LEU A 63 7.15 -14.60 -0.62
N GLU A 64 7.27 -15.91 -0.47
CA GLU A 64 8.19 -16.73 -1.30
C GLU A 64 7.85 -16.62 -2.79
N ARG A 65 6.57 -16.82 -3.12
CA ARG A 65 6.11 -16.81 -4.51
C ARG A 65 6.15 -15.41 -5.12
N ASP A 66 5.64 -14.41 -4.40
CA ASP A 66 5.32 -13.09 -4.98
C ASP A 66 6.43 -12.06 -4.75
N VAL A 67 7.35 -12.32 -3.83
CA VAL A 67 8.44 -11.40 -3.49
C VAL A 67 9.81 -12.04 -3.71
N PHE A 68 10.14 -13.12 -2.99
CA PHE A 68 11.51 -13.64 -2.94
C PHE A 68 11.95 -14.27 -4.26
N SER A 69 11.03 -14.94 -4.99
CA SER A 69 11.30 -15.51 -6.32
C SER A 69 11.81 -14.49 -7.33
N HIS A 70 11.49 -13.20 -7.13
CA HIS A 70 11.89 -12.10 -8.01
C HIS A 70 13.26 -11.49 -7.66
N LYS A 71 13.86 -11.87 -6.51
CA LYS A 71 15.14 -11.33 -6.02
C LYS A 71 15.19 -9.80 -6.07
N PRO A 72 14.24 -9.10 -5.42
CA PRO A 72 14.12 -7.65 -5.52
C PRO A 72 15.28 -6.92 -4.83
N ASN A 73 15.57 -5.71 -5.32
CA ASN A 73 16.41 -4.74 -4.60
C ASN A 73 15.60 -4.01 -3.52
N TYR A 74 14.33 -3.70 -3.84
CA TYR A 74 13.41 -2.97 -2.97
C TYR A 74 12.05 -3.64 -2.95
N VAL A 75 11.35 -3.55 -1.82
CA VAL A 75 9.97 -4.00 -1.68
C VAL A 75 9.14 -2.89 -1.05
N THR A 76 8.20 -2.32 -1.80
CA THR A 76 7.19 -1.44 -1.20
C THR A 76 6.10 -2.27 -0.56
N ILE A 77 5.66 -1.88 0.64
CA ILE A 77 4.68 -2.59 1.45
C ILE A 77 3.55 -1.63 1.77
N MET A 78 2.36 -1.85 1.19
CA MET A 78 1.18 -1.00 1.39
C MET A 78 -0.03 -1.86 1.75
N PHE A 79 -0.36 -1.89 3.04
CA PHE A 79 -1.50 -2.58 3.65
C PHE A 79 -2.15 -1.71 4.72
N GLY A 80 -3.32 -2.09 5.17
CA GLY A 80 -3.97 -1.52 6.34
C GLY A 80 -5.44 -1.17 6.11
N VAL A 81 -5.87 -0.80 4.91
CA VAL A 81 -7.28 -0.48 4.66
C VAL A 81 -8.19 -1.71 4.80
N ASN A 82 -7.76 -2.87 4.29
CA ASN A 82 -8.47 -4.13 4.45
C ASN A 82 -8.29 -4.72 5.85
N ASP A 83 -7.08 -4.62 6.42
CA ASP A 83 -6.80 -5.08 7.78
C ASP A 83 -7.70 -4.37 8.80
N ALA A 84 -7.85 -3.05 8.66
CA ALA A 84 -8.71 -2.21 9.47
C ALA A 84 -10.21 -2.36 9.17
N GLY A 85 -10.56 -2.99 8.04
CA GLY A 85 -11.93 -3.09 7.56
C GLY A 85 -12.79 -4.06 8.36
N TYR A 86 -14.08 -3.73 8.49
CA TYR A 86 -15.09 -4.58 9.12
C TYR A 86 -15.79 -5.51 8.11
N TYR A 87 -15.65 -5.26 6.81
CA TYR A 87 -16.25 -6.09 5.76
C TYR A 87 -15.49 -7.40 5.57
N ARG A 88 -16.24 -8.50 5.45
CA ARG A 88 -15.76 -9.88 5.22
C ARG A 88 -16.12 -10.32 3.81
N PRO A 89 -15.16 -10.29 2.85
CA PRO A 89 -15.45 -10.65 1.44
C PRO A 89 -15.89 -12.10 1.25
N ASP A 90 -15.41 -13.01 2.10
CA ASP A 90 -15.69 -14.45 2.05
C ASP A 90 -17.15 -14.80 2.41
N THR A 91 -17.79 -13.99 3.23
CA THR A 91 -19.19 -14.18 3.68
C THR A 91 -20.11 -13.07 3.21
N ASP A 92 -19.60 -12.08 2.46
CA ASP A 92 -20.33 -10.89 2.03
C ASP A 92 -21.08 -10.22 3.20
N SER A 93 -20.40 -10.02 4.32
CA SER A 93 -21.02 -9.51 5.55
C SER A 93 -20.11 -8.52 6.29
N MET A 94 -20.72 -7.75 7.21
CA MET A 94 -20.00 -6.90 8.15
C MET A 94 -19.80 -7.64 9.47
N ALA A 95 -18.68 -7.40 10.15
CA ALA A 95 -18.38 -7.96 11.47
C ALA A 95 -18.05 -6.81 12.46
N ASP A 96 -18.18 -7.09 13.76
CA ASP A 96 -17.98 -6.08 14.82
C ASP A 96 -16.49 -5.82 15.14
N THR A 97 -15.60 -6.58 14.53
CA THR A 97 -14.15 -6.44 14.73
C THR A 97 -13.44 -6.22 13.39
N PRO A 98 -12.28 -5.54 13.37
CA PRO A 98 -11.47 -5.45 12.15
C PRO A 98 -11.02 -6.84 11.67
N ARG A 99 -10.61 -6.96 10.40
CA ARG A 99 -10.15 -8.23 9.83
C ARG A 99 -8.86 -8.73 10.46
N VAL A 100 -7.99 -7.82 10.86
CA VAL A 100 -6.73 -8.08 11.57
C VAL A 100 -6.68 -7.16 12.77
N SER A 101 -6.38 -7.65 13.96
CA SER A 101 -6.22 -6.79 15.13
C SER A 101 -4.98 -5.90 15.02
N GLU A 102 -4.95 -4.77 15.73
CA GLU A 102 -3.79 -3.87 15.73
C GLU A 102 -2.48 -4.56 16.14
N SER A 103 -2.54 -5.44 17.15
CA SER A 103 -1.37 -6.21 17.61
C SER A 103 -0.89 -7.22 16.57
N GLU A 104 -1.82 -7.89 15.89
CA GLU A 104 -1.51 -8.82 14.81
C GLU A 104 -0.96 -8.08 13.59
N PHE A 105 -1.56 -6.95 13.21
CA PHE A 105 -1.08 -6.11 12.11
C PHE A 105 0.37 -5.65 12.35
N LYS A 106 0.69 -5.19 13.57
CA LYS A 106 2.06 -4.83 13.95
C LYS A 106 3.00 -6.03 13.77
N SER A 107 2.65 -7.18 14.35
CA SER A 107 3.46 -8.40 14.28
C SER A 107 3.66 -8.89 12.84
N ASN A 108 2.61 -8.83 12.02
CA ASN A 108 2.66 -9.23 10.62
C ASN A 108 3.60 -8.34 9.81
N LEU A 109 3.52 -7.01 9.97
CA LEU A 109 4.43 -6.08 9.30
C LEU A 109 5.87 -6.28 9.74
N GLU A 110 6.11 -6.48 11.03
CA GLU A 110 7.46 -6.77 11.54
C GLU A 110 8.04 -8.06 10.95
N THR A 111 7.21 -9.09 10.79
CA THR A 111 7.57 -10.34 10.13
C THR A 111 7.90 -10.12 8.66
N ILE A 112 7.03 -9.43 7.92
CA ILE A 112 7.23 -9.11 6.49
C ILE A 112 8.54 -8.34 6.30
N ILE A 113 8.81 -7.33 7.12
CA ILE A 113 10.03 -6.52 7.08
C ILE A 113 11.26 -7.40 7.31
N ALA A 114 11.25 -8.22 8.36
CA ALA A 114 12.37 -9.08 8.71
C ALA A 114 12.71 -10.09 7.60
N GLU A 115 11.69 -10.72 7.01
CA GLU A 115 11.88 -11.68 5.93
C GLU A 115 12.40 -11.01 4.64
N ILE A 116 11.95 -9.78 4.32
CA ILE A 116 12.48 -8.99 3.20
C ILE A 116 13.94 -8.62 3.44
N GLN A 117 14.30 -8.17 4.64
CA GLN A 117 15.69 -7.84 4.99
C GLN A 117 16.60 -9.07 4.95
N LYS A 118 16.11 -10.23 5.37
CA LYS A 118 16.85 -11.49 5.36
C LYS A 118 17.29 -11.94 3.97
N ILE A 119 16.54 -11.61 2.92
CA ILE A 119 16.94 -11.86 1.53
C ILE A 119 17.81 -10.75 0.93
N GLY A 120 18.20 -9.74 1.73
CA GLY A 120 19.04 -8.63 1.31
C GLY A 120 18.30 -7.51 0.56
N ALA A 121 16.96 -7.54 0.52
CA ALA A 121 16.16 -6.49 -0.08
C ALA A 121 15.86 -5.35 0.93
N THR A 122 15.64 -4.15 0.43
CA THR A 122 15.29 -2.99 1.24
C THR A 122 13.77 -2.82 1.32
N PRO A 123 13.13 -2.96 2.49
CA PRO A 123 11.71 -2.69 2.66
C PRO A 123 11.44 -1.17 2.69
N ILE A 124 10.31 -0.77 2.08
CA ILE A 124 9.79 0.60 2.08
C ILE A 124 8.31 0.53 2.50
N LEU A 125 8.00 1.06 3.65
CA LEU A 125 6.64 1.12 4.16
C LEU A 125 5.86 2.25 3.50
N ILE A 126 4.61 1.98 3.15
CA ILE A 126 3.67 2.98 2.64
C ILE A 126 2.40 2.90 3.49
N THR A 127 1.96 4.03 4.06
CA THR A 127 0.69 4.07 4.80
C THR A 127 -0.49 3.89 3.85
N PRO A 128 -1.60 3.24 4.28
CA PRO A 128 -2.79 3.07 3.45
C PRO A 128 -3.47 4.40 3.11
N LEU A 129 -4.23 4.44 2.01
CA LEU A 129 -5.09 5.57 1.69
C LEU A 129 -6.19 5.74 2.75
N PRO A 130 -6.62 6.97 3.06
CA PRO A 130 -7.84 7.17 3.82
C PRO A 130 -9.06 6.82 2.96
N MET A 131 -10.13 6.35 3.60
CA MET A 131 -11.44 6.21 2.99
C MET A 131 -12.16 7.55 2.94
N ASN A 132 -13.17 7.69 2.06
CA ASN A 132 -14.01 8.88 2.00
C ASN A 132 -15.51 8.53 1.99
N GLU A 133 -16.38 9.54 1.95
CA GLU A 133 -17.84 9.40 2.03
C GLU A 133 -18.50 8.58 0.92
N PHE A 134 -17.78 8.22 -0.13
CA PHE A 134 -18.29 7.34 -1.20
C PHE A 134 -18.16 5.86 -0.87
N TYR A 135 -17.50 5.49 0.24
CA TYR A 135 -17.37 4.10 0.65
C TYR A 135 -18.72 3.45 0.94
N ALA A 136 -18.99 2.32 0.26
CA ALA A 136 -20.30 1.68 0.27
C ALA A 136 -20.81 1.28 1.67
N HIS A 137 -19.91 0.96 2.60
CA HIS A 137 -20.25 0.51 3.96
C HIS A 137 -20.04 1.59 5.04
N LYS A 138 -19.87 2.86 4.66
CA LYS A 138 -19.59 3.97 5.60
C LYS A 138 -20.63 4.14 6.72
N ASP A 139 -21.86 3.69 6.46
CA ASP A 139 -22.97 3.80 7.41
C ASP A 139 -23.03 2.60 8.40
N PHE A 140 -22.07 1.68 8.35
CA PHE A 140 -21.96 0.61 9.35
C PHE A 140 -21.70 1.20 10.74
N PRO A 141 -22.40 0.70 11.81
CA PRO A 141 -22.38 1.34 13.14
C PRO A 141 -21.01 1.69 13.66
N ALA A 142 -20.02 0.81 13.52
CA ALA A 142 -18.67 1.06 14.01
C ALA A 142 -17.97 2.25 13.29
N TYR A 143 -18.26 2.47 12.00
CA TYR A 143 -17.76 3.64 11.28
C TYR A 143 -18.49 4.93 11.66
N VAL A 144 -19.79 4.85 11.92
CA VAL A 144 -20.59 6.00 12.35
C VAL A 144 -20.17 6.43 13.75
N GLU A 145 -19.97 5.50 14.66
CA GLU A 145 -19.63 5.74 16.06
C GLU A 145 -18.21 6.30 16.24
N ASN A 146 -17.23 5.71 15.56
CA ASN A 146 -15.83 6.02 15.78
C ASN A 146 -15.23 6.95 14.70
N GLY A 147 -15.91 7.11 13.58
CA GLY A 147 -15.40 7.79 12.38
C GLY A 147 -14.82 6.82 11.35
N LEU A 148 -15.10 7.11 10.08
CA LEU A 148 -14.77 6.25 8.94
C LEU A 148 -13.28 5.84 8.90
N ASN A 149 -12.39 6.76 9.21
CA ASN A 149 -10.95 6.54 9.16
C ASN A 149 -10.30 6.24 10.53
N TYR A 150 -11.07 6.04 11.59
CA TYR A 150 -10.53 5.82 12.92
C TYR A 150 -9.47 4.70 12.93
N LEU A 151 -9.83 3.50 12.47
CA LEU A 151 -8.89 2.38 12.44
C LEU A 151 -7.80 2.56 11.37
N VAL A 152 -8.11 3.06 10.18
CA VAL A 152 -7.11 3.30 9.13
C VAL A 152 -6.00 4.25 9.63
N ASN A 153 -6.37 5.27 10.40
CA ASN A 153 -5.41 6.18 11.01
C ASN A 153 -4.56 5.49 12.08
N ARG A 154 -5.17 4.66 12.94
CA ARG A 154 -4.42 3.88 13.94
C ARG A 154 -3.43 2.90 13.31
N TYR A 155 -3.83 2.23 12.21
CA TYR A 155 -2.93 1.34 11.47
C TYR A 155 -1.81 2.13 10.78
N SER A 156 -2.10 3.33 10.29
CA SER A 156 -1.08 4.24 9.78
C SER A 156 -0.10 4.68 10.88
N ASP A 157 -0.57 4.92 12.11
CA ASP A 157 0.28 5.24 13.26
C ASP A 157 1.18 4.06 13.66
N ILE A 158 0.67 2.83 13.59
CA ILE A 158 1.48 1.62 13.77
C ILE A 158 2.61 1.56 12.72
N ILE A 159 2.30 1.81 11.46
CA ILE A 159 3.31 1.85 10.38
C ILE A 159 4.38 2.92 10.65
N ARG A 160 3.98 4.13 11.07
CA ARG A 160 4.90 5.22 11.47
C ARG A 160 5.80 4.81 12.62
N SER A 161 5.22 4.15 13.65
CA SER A 161 5.97 3.65 14.80
C SER A 161 7.02 2.60 14.40
N ILE A 162 6.62 1.59 13.60
CA ILE A 162 7.52 0.55 13.08
C ILE A 162 8.66 1.18 12.26
N SER A 163 8.34 2.14 11.39
CA SER A 163 9.36 2.85 10.60
C SER A 163 10.41 3.50 11.49
N ALA A 164 9.97 4.22 12.52
CA ALA A 164 10.88 4.89 13.46
C ALA A 164 11.67 3.89 14.33
N GLU A 165 11.00 2.85 14.86
CA GLU A 165 11.62 1.83 15.74
C GLU A 165 12.67 0.98 15.00
N LYS A 166 12.40 0.63 13.74
CA LYS A 166 13.25 -0.28 12.94
C LYS A 166 14.13 0.45 11.92
N ASN A 167 14.05 1.77 11.85
CA ASN A 167 14.74 2.58 10.86
C ASN A 167 14.47 2.10 9.41
N VAL A 168 13.20 1.88 9.09
CA VAL A 168 12.71 1.48 7.77
C VAL A 168 12.13 2.69 7.07
N TYR A 169 12.39 2.85 5.79
CA TYR A 169 11.86 3.96 4.99
C TYR A 169 10.34 3.99 5.00
N LEU A 170 9.78 5.20 5.15
CA LEU A 170 8.35 5.46 5.18
C LEU A 170 7.95 6.47 4.12
N ILE A 171 6.88 6.14 3.39
CA ILE A 171 6.15 7.06 2.51
C ILE A 171 4.75 7.24 3.10
N ASP A 172 4.48 8.42 3.67
CA ASP A 172 3.25 8.68 4.43
C ASP A 172 2.14 9.24 3.54
N ILE A 173 1.58 8.39 2.68
CA ILE A 173 0.49 8.75 1.76
C ILE A 173 -0.79 9.10 2.53
N ASN A 174 -1.10 8.40 3.63
CA ASN A 174 -2.28 8.68 4.45
C ASN A 174 -2.31 10.15 4.89
N LYS A 175 -1.19 10.65 5.39
CA LYS A 175 -1.09 12.05 5.85
C LYS A 175 -1.29 13.04 4.70
N ILE A 176 -0.72 12.76 3.52
CA ILE A 176 -0.83 13.63 2.35
C ILE A 176 -2.27 13.69 1.87
N PHE A 177 -2.92 12.54 1.68
CA PHE A 177 -4.31 12.45 1.23
C PHE A 177 -5.29 13.06 2.23
N SER A 178 -5.10 12.84 3.54
CA SER A 178 -5.97 13.39 4.58
C SER A 178 -5.89 14.91 4.72
N ASN A 179 -4.77 15.51 4.31
CA ASN A 179 -4.56 16.97 4.43
C ASN A 179 -4.95 17.76 3.17
N ASP A 180 -5.21 17.10 2.05
CA ASP A 180 -5.61 17.76 0.80
C ASP A 180 -7.06 17.40 0.43
N PRO A 181 -8.02 18.32 0.58
CA PRO A 181 -9.43 18.07 0.28
C PRO A 181 -9.68 17.74 -1.21
N ASN A 182 -8.77 18.07 -2.11
CA ASN A 182 -8.92 17.75 -3.53
C ASN A 182 -8.75 16.24 -3.79
N THR A 183 -8.16 15.49 -2.87
CA THR A 183 -7.94 14.05 -3.02
C THR A 183 -9.22 13.22 -3.00
N ILE A 184 -10.34 13.78 -2.53
CA ILE A 184 -11.63 13.10 -2.51
C ILE A 184 -12.05 12.59 -3.89
N ASN A 185 -11.81 13.39 -4.93
CA ASN A 185 -12.15 13.03 -6.32
C ASN A 185 -11.18 12.00 -6.92
N LEU A 186 -10.09 11.70 -6.22
CA LEU A 186 -9.12 10.68 -6.63
C LEU A 186 -9.51 9.27 -6.21
N ILE A 187 -10.52 9.13 -5.30
CA ILE A 187 -11.00 7.87 -4.73
C ILE A 187 -12.53 7.78 -4.91
N PRO A 188 -13.02 7.51 -6.13
CA PRO A 188 -14.42 7.69 -6.48
C PRO A 188 -15.40 6.69 -5.83
N ASP A 189 -14.94 5.54 -5.36
CA ASP A 189 -15.74 4.54 -4.63
C ASP A 189 -15.48 4.55 -3.11
N GLY A 190 -14.68 5.51 -2.66
CA GLY A 190 -14.33 5.70 -1.25
C GLY A 190 -13.14 4.90 -0.75
N ILE A 191 -12.53 4.05 -1.59
CA ILE A 191 -11.41 3.16 -1.21
C ILE A 191 -10.34 3.05 -2.31
N HIS A 192 -10.75 2.95 -3.58
CA HIS A 192 -9.82 2.70 -4.68
C HIS A 192 -9.52 3.97 -5.48
N PRO A 193 -8.24 4.25 -5.77
CA PRO A 193 -7.87 5.39 -6.58
C PRO A 193 -8.25 5.18 -8.05
N ASN A 194 -8.74 6.24 -8.69
CA ASN A 194 -8.88 6.32 -10.15
C ASN A 194 -7.51 6.57 -10.82
N LYS A 195 -7.48 6.73 -12.16
CA LYS A 195 -6.25 7.02 -12.92
C LYS A 195 -5.47 8.21 -12.39
N CYS A 196 -6.17 9.30 -12.06
CA CYS A 196 -5.54 10.50 -11.48
C CYS A 196 -5.01 10.22 -10.07
N GLY A 197 -5.73 9.42 -9.27
CA GLY A 197 -5.30 8.98 -7.95
C GLY A 197 -4.03 8.12 -8.02
N HIS A 198 -3.99 7.17 -8.95
CA HIS A 198 -2.79 6.38 -9.19
C HIS A 198 -1.59 7.23 -9.64
N ARG A 199 -1.82 8.23 -10.50
CA ARG A 199 -0.77 9.16 -10.91
C ARG A 199 -0.27 9.96 -9.72
N PHE A 200 -1.17 10.48 -8.89
CA PHE A 200 -0.82 11.25 -7.69
C PHE A 200 -0.02 10.41 -6.68
N ILE A 201 -0.44 9.15 -6.44
CA ILE A 201 0.33 8.19 -5.61
C ILE A 201 1.74 7.99 -6.18
N ALA A 202 1.86 7.82 -7.49
CA ALA A 202 3.16 7.66 -8.14
C ALA A 202 4.05 8.89 -7.95
N ASP A 203 3.51 10.10 -8.07
CA ASP A 203 4.26 11.34 -7.90
C ASP A 203 4.81 11.49 -6.48
N ILE A 204 4.01 11.13 -5.47
CA ILE A 204 4.45 11.10 -4.07
C ILE A 204 5.60 10.09 -3.90
N ILE A 205 5.40 8.86 -4.36
CA ILE A 205 6.40 7.79 -4.22
C ILE A 205 7.70 8.17 -4.95
N LEU A 206 7.62 8.71 -6.16
CA LEU A 206 8.79 9.13 -6.93
C LEU A 206 9.57 10.25 -6.25
N SER A 207 8.88 11.22 -5.62
CA SER A 207 9.53 12.29 -4.88
C SER A 207 10.34 11.75 -3.69
N GLU A 208 9.77 10.80 -2.95
CA GLU A 208 10.42 10.16 -1.81
C GLU A 208 11.57 9.23 -2.24
N LEU A 209 11.36 8.40 -3.27
CA LEU A 209 12.42 7.52 -3.80
C LEU A 209 13.63 8.30 -4.32
N LYS A 210 13.41 9.50 -4.87
CA LYS A 210 14.50 10.39 -5.28
C LYS A 210 15.36 10.83 -4.09
N LEU A 211 14.73 11.12 -2.95
CA LEU A 211 15.43 11.51 -1.71
C LEU A 211 16.24 10.33 -1.13
N LEU A 212 15.79 9.09 -1.34
CA LEU A 212 16.50 7.89 -0.88
C LEU A 212 17.79 7.59 -1.66
N GLY A 213 18.03 8.29 -2.77
CA GLY A 213 19.25 8.08 -3.57
C GLY A 213 19.38 6.64 -4.05
N LEU A 214 18.32 6.08 -4.64
CA LEU A 214 18.34 4.72 -5.17
C LEU A 214 19.54 4.51 -6.08
N ASN A 215 20.46 3.69 -5.62
CA ASN A 215 21.64 3.30 -6.38
C ASN A 215 21.42 1.90 -6.97
N PRO A 216 21.77 1.67 -8.26
CA PRO A 216 21.74 0.36 -8.88
C PRO A 216 22.82 -0.57 -8.34
#